data_6ed409f21debf91e77c77e302c967b23
#
_entry.id   6ed409f21debf91e77c77e302c967b23
#
_cell.length_a   1.000
_cell.length_b   1.000
_cell.length_c   1.000
_cell.angle_alpha   90.00
_cell.angle_beta   90.00
_cell.angle_gamma   90.00
#
_symmetry.space_group_name_H-M   'P 1'
#
loop_
_entity.id
_entity.type
_entity.pdbx_description
1 polymer ?
#
loop_
_entity_poly.entity_id
_entity_poly.type
_entity_poly.pdbx_seq_one_letter_code
_entity_poly.pdbx_strand_id
1 'polypeptide(L)'
;YIGQKYASLYPNMYKIVDEECMDDNMKELAEQVDVVFTATPQGLCASLVDEEILSKVKIIDLSADFRIKDVSVYEEWYKMTHASPQFLEEAVYGLPEVNRERVKQARLIANPGCFPTCSFLSVYPLVKEGLVDPDTIIIDAKSGTSGAGRGAKMDSLYCEVNENIKAYGV
;
A
#
# COMPACT_ATOMS: atom_id res chain seq x y z
N TYR A 1 0.44 0.72 21.17
CA TYR A 1 -1.03 0.49 21.21
C TYR A 1 -1.43 -0.86 21.77
N ILE A 2 -0.47 -1.77 22.06
CA ILE A 2 -0.73 -3.10 22.61
C ILE A 2 -1.60 -2.99 23.88
N GLY A 3 -2.64 -3.82 23.98
CA GLY A 3 -3.59 -3.84 25.10
C GLY A 3 -4.60 -2.69 25.11
N GLN A 4 -4.60 -1.80 24.13
CA GLN A 4 -5.59 -0.76 24.00
C GLN A 4 -6.75 -1.23 23.11
N LYS A 5 -7.98 -0.89 23.47
CA LYS A 5 -9.13 -1.18 22.62
C LYS A 5 -9.00 -0.45 21.27
N TYR A 6 -9.20 -1.18 20.18
CA TYR A 6 -9.12 -0.62 18.84
C TYR A 6 -10.03 0.61 18.67
N ALA A 7 -11.26 0.55 19.19
CA ALA A 7 -12.21 1.65 19.17
C ALA A 7 -11.78 2.89 19.96
N SER A 8 -10.84 2.77 20.93
CA SER A 8 -10.30 3.94 21.63
C SER A 8 -9.30 4.71 20.76
N LEU A 9 -8.62 4.02 19.86
CA LEU A 9 -7.70 4.62 18.88
C LEU A 9 -8.45 5.14 17.64
N TYR A 10 -9.53 4.45 17.29
CA TYR A 10 -10.36 4.74 16.12
C TYR A 10 -11.83 4.87 16.55
N PRO A 11 -12.25 6.05 17.05
CA PRO A 11 -13.59 6.26 17.62
C PRO A 11 -14.77 5.95 16.69
N ASN A 12 -14.52 6.00 15.37
CA ASN A 12 -15.51 5.60 14.36
C ASN A 12 -15.83 4.10 14.39
N MET A 13 -15.01 3.29 15.06
CA MET A 13 -15.23 1.85 15.27
C MET A 13 -15.90 1.54 16.61
N TYR A 14 -16.36 2.56 17.35
CA TYR A 14 -17.07 2.37 18.62
C TYR A 14 -18.32 1.50 18.43
N LYS A 15 -18.46 0.46 19.25
CA LYS A 15 -19.49 -0.59 19.16
C LYS A 15 -19.49 -1.43 17.88
N ILE A 16 -18.45 -1.34 17.05
CA ILE A 16 -18.27 -2.16 15.84
C ILE A 16 -17.12 -3.14 16.07
N VAL A 17 -16.00 -2.65 16.61
CA VAL A 17 -14.81 -3.44 16.92
C VAL A 17 -14.47 -3.25 18.40
N ASP A 18 -14.60 -4.31 19.19
CA ASP A 18 -14.38 -4.28 20.65
C ASP A 18 -13.04 -4.92 21.06
N GLU A 19 -12.31 -5.44 20.09
CA GLU A 19 -11.04 -6.12 20.27
C GLU A 19 -9.94 -5.16 20.73
N GLU A 20 -8.98 -5.72 21.47
CA GLU A 20 -7.76 -5.04 21.86
C GLU A 20 -6.66 -5.22 20.81
N CYS A 21 -5.82 -4.20 20.65
CA CYS A 21 -4.63 -4.31 19.81
C CYS A 21 -3.65 -5.30 20.44
N MET A 22 -3.29 -6.32 19.68
CA MET A 22 -2.32 -7.32 20.06
C MET A 22 -0.89 -6.91 19.70
N ASP A 23 0.08 -7.71 20.09
CA ASP A 23 1.46 -7.61 19.62
C ASP A 23 1.52 -7.89 18.12
N ASP A 24 2.48 -7.28 17.42
CA ASP A 24 2.68 -7.39 15.97
C ASP A 24 3.65 -8.52 15.58
N ASN A 25 3.74 -9.56 16.39
CA ASN A 25 4.53 -10.74 16.06
C ASN A 25 3.97 -11.45 14.81
N MET A 26 4.55 -11.12 13.65
CA MET A 26 4.10 -11.59 12.35
C MET A 26 4.05 -13.13 12.28
N LYS A 27 5.01 -13.83 12.91
CA LYS A 27 5.04 -15.30 12.88
C LYS A 27 3.89 -15.93 13.65
N GLU A 28 3.55 -15.37 14.81
CA GLU A 28 2.41 -15.83 15.59
C GLU A 28 1.08 -15.50 14.91
N LEU A 29 0.98 -14.33 14.28
CA LEU A 29 -0.20 -13.94 13.52
C LEU A 29 -0.42 -14.86 12.32
N ALA A 30 0.63 -15.26 11.62
CA ALA A 30 0.57 -16.15 10.46
C ALA A 30 0.04 -17.56 10.80
N GLU A 31 0.07 -17.98 12.06
CA GLU A 31 -0.54 -19.25 12.52
C GLU A 31 -2.06 -19.13 12.76
N GLN A 32 -2.60 -17.92 12.83
CA GLN A 32 -3.96 -17.70 13.32
C GLN A 32 -4.90 -17.15 12.22
N VAL A 33 -4.35 -16.69 11.09
CA VAL A 33 -5.12 -16.01 10.05
C VAL A 33 -4.74 -16.50 8.65
N ASP A 34 -5.61 -16.32 7.68
CA ASP A 34 -5.35 -16.66 6.28
C ASP A 34 -4.69 -15.52 5.50
N VAL A 35 -4.89 -14.28 5.94
CA VAL A 35 -4.41 -13.06 5.25
C VAL A 35 -3.97 -12.02 6.27
N VAL A 36 -2.81 -11.40 6.02
CA VAL A 36 -2.32 -10.24 6.76
C VAL A 36 -2.25 -9.02 5.85
N PHE A 37 -2.82 -7.90 6.30
CA PHE A 37 -2.61 -6.59 5.68
C PHE A 37 -1.51 -5.86 6.41
N THR A 38 -0.42 -5.53 5.72
CA THR A 38 0.65 -4.71 6.30
C THR A 38 0.44 -3.25 5.96
N ALA A 39 -0.04 -2.46 6.93
CA ALA A 39 -0.18 -1.01 6.83
C ALA A 39 0.98 -0.33 7.57
N THR A 40 2.18 -0.64 7.20
CA THR A 40 3.43 -0.29 7.90
C THR A 40 4.20 0.82 7.18
N PRO A 41 5.13 1.50 7.86
CA PRO A 41 6.10 2.35 7.18
C PRO A 41 6.89 1.58 6.11
N GLN A 42 7.37 2.31 5.11
CA GLN A 42 8.19 1.75 4.05
C GLN A 42 9.43 1.03 4.59
N GLY A 43 9.78 -0.10 3.98
CA GLY A 43 10.89 -0.97 4.36
C GLY A 43 10.56 -1.98 5.45
N LEU A 44 9.49 -1.75 6.23
CA LEU A 44 9.16 -2.64 7.36
C LEU A 44 8.55 -3.96 6.89
N CYS A 45 7.60 -3.94 5.94
CA CYS A 45 7.03 -5.17 5.40
C CYS A 45 8.12 -6.05 4.78
N ALA A 46 9.01 -5.47 3.98
CA ALA A 46 10.14 -6.18 3.39
C ALA A 46 11.09 -6.80 4.44
N SER A 47 11.22 -6.19 5.61
CA SER A 47 12.05 -6.73 6.69
C SER A 47 11.39 -7.86 7.50
N LEU A 48 10.05 -7.93 7.48
CA LEU A 48 9.27 -8.92 8.23
C LEU A 48 8.96 -10.18 7.41
N VAL A 49 8.83 -10.03 6.09
CA VAL A 49 8.43 -11.13 5.20
C VAL A 49 9.57 -12.11 4.99
N ASP A 50 9.32 -13.39 5.26
CA ASP A 50 10.19 -14.50 4.96
C ASP A 50 9.42 -15.70 4.35
N GLU A 51 10.14 -16.74 3.93
CA GLU A 51 9.53 -17.92 3.30
C GLU A 51 8.63 -18.68 4.27
N GLU A 52 8.94 -18.68 5.56
CA GLU A 52 8.12 -19.33 6.59
C GLU A 52 6.75 -18.68 6.67
N ILE A 53 6.70 -17.36 6.74
CA ILE A 53 5.46 -16.58 6.80
C ILE A 53 4.66 -16.76 5.50
N LEU A 54 5.30 -16.60 4.34
CA LEU A 54 4.62 -16.74 3.05
C LEU A 54 4.11 -18.15 2.76
N SER A 55 4.62 -19.18 3.45
CA SER A 55 4.11 -20.53 3.35
C SER A 55 2.79 -20.76 4.10
N LYS A 56 2.47 -19.88 5.06
CA LYS A 56 1.32 -20.02 5.96
C LYS A 56 0.19 -19.04 5.66
N VAL A 57 0.52 -17.83 5.24
CA VAL A 57 -0.44 -16.73 5.12
C VAL A 57 -0.21 -15.91 3.85
N LYS A 58 -1.27 -15.34 3.30
CA LYS A 58 -1.16 -14.34 2.24
C LYS A 58 -0.87 -12.96 2.82
N ILE A 59 0.10 -12.26 2.25
CA ILE A 59 0.42 -10.88 2.62
C ILE A 59 -0.13 -9.91 1.58
N ILE A 60 -0.87 -8.91 2.02
CA ILE A 60 -1.28 -7.76 1.21
C ILE A 60 -0.57 -6.53 1.77
N ASP A 61 0.49 -6.13 1.08
CA ASP A 61 1.33 -5.01 1.50
C ASP A 61 0.80 -3.69 0.95
N LEU A 62 0.43 -2.77 1.86
CA LEU A 62 -0.03 -1.42 1.51
C LEU A 62 1.13 -0.43 1.41
N SER A 63 2.35 -0.82 1.80
CA SER A 63 3.56 -0.02 1.58
C SER A 63 4.00 -0.07 0.11
N ALA A 64 5.13 0.49 -0.22
CA ALA A 64 5.66 0.43 -1.59
C ALA A 64 6.73 -0.65 -1.77
N ASP A 65 6.99 -1.47 -0.75
CA ASP A 65 8.15 -2.36 -0.71
C ASP A 65 8.23 -3.34 -1.89
N PHE A 66 7.10 -3.85 -2.34
CA PHE A 66 7.07 -4.88 -3.39
C PHE A 66 6.47 -4.41 -4.73
N ARG A 67 6.26 -3.10 -4.91
CA ARG A 67 5.64 -2.55 -6.13
C ARG A 67 6.58 -2.52 -7.34
N ILE A 68 7.87 -2.30 -7.12
CA ILE A 68 8.89 -2.16 -8.16
C ILE A 68 9.73 -3.42 -8.21
N LYS A 69 9.79 -4.07 -9.39
CA LYS A 69 10.53 -5.32 -9.58
C LYS A 69 12.04 -5.14 -9.58
N ASP A 70 12.51 -4.03 -10.15
CA ASP A 70 13.91 -3.71 -10.21
C ASP A 70 14.40 -3.12 -8.89
N VAL A 71 15.31 -3.83 -8.22
CA VAL A 71 15.89 -3.42 -6.93
C VAL A 71 16.58 -2.06 -7.04
N SER A 72 17.34 -1.85 -8.12
CA SER A 72 18.10 -0.60 -8.29
C SER A 72 17.18 0.60 -8.44
N VAL A 73 16.06 0.44 -9.14
CA VAL A 73 15.02 1.47 -9.28
C VAL A 73 14.34 1.72 -7.93
N TYR A 74 14.01 0.67 -7.18
CA TYR A 74 13.44 0.83 -5.83
C TYR A 74 14.38 1.63 -4.93
N GLU A 75 15.66 1.22 -4.86
CA GLU A 75 16.66 1.87 -4.00
C GLU A 75 16.97 3.31 -4.43
N GLU A 76 16.96 3.57 -5.73
CA GLU A 76 17.09 4.93 -6.26
C GLU A 76 15.95 5.85 -5.82
N TRP A 77 14.70 5.41 -5.94
CA TRP A 77 13.54 6.24 -5.65
C TRP A 77 13.26 6.37 -4.15
N TYR A 78 13.38 5.29 -3.40
CA TYR A 78 13.06 5.29 -1.97
C TYR A 78 14.24 5.58 -1.05
N LYS A 79 15.47 5.67 -1.59
CA LYS A 79 16.70 5.99 -0.85
C LYS A 79 16.97 5.04 0.32
N MET A 80 16.63 3.77 0.15
CA MET A 80 16.85 2.72 1.13
C MET A 80 17.14 1.38 0.45
N THR A 81 17.95 0.53 1.09
CA THR A 81 18.22 -0.83 0.61
C THR A 81 16.98 -1.71 0.81
N HIS A 82 16.65 -2.51 -0.20
CA HIS A 82 15.53 -3.44 -0.11
C HIS A 82 15.88 -4.65 0.78
N ALA A 83 15.10 -4.88 1.85
CA ALA A 83 15.42 -5.91 2.85
C ALA A 83 15.22 -7.35 2.36
N SER A 84 14.32 -7.57 1.38
CA SER A 84 14.00 -8.92 0.86
C SER A 84 13.81 -8.93 -0.67
N PRO A 85 14.86 -8.61 -1.44
CA PRO A 85 14.77 -8.49 -2.91
C PRO A 85 14.39 -9.81 -3.60
N GLN A 86 14.64 -10.97 -2.97
CA GLN A 86 14.30 -12.29 -3.49
C GLN A 86 12.80 -12.49 -3.71
N PHE A 87 11.94 -11.73 -3.03
CA PHE A 87 10.48 -11.84 -3.18
C PHE A 87 9.88 -10.86 -4.19
N LEU A 88 10.68 -9.93 -4.74
CA LEU A 88 10.19 -8.96 -5.70
C LEU A 88 9.61 -9.62 -6.95
N GLU A 89 10.27 -10.67 -7.47
CA GLU A 89 9.81 -11.32 -8.70
C GLU A 89 8.45 -11.98 -8.53
N GLU A 90 8.21 -12.66 -7.41
CA GLU A 90 6.94 -13.33 -7.15
C GLU A 90 5.80 -12.38 -6.74
N ALA A 91 6.12 -11.25 -6.11
CA ALA A 91 5.11 -10.30 -5.68
C ALA A 91 4.21 -9.88 -6.85
N VAL A 92 2.90 -9.90 -6.66
CA VAL A 92 1.93 -9.50 -7.68
C VAL A 92 1.41 -8.11 -7.41
N TYR A 93 1.49 -7.22 -8.41
CA TYR A 93 0.91 -5.89 -8.30
C TYR A 93 -0.62 -5.99 -8.16
N GLY A 94 -1.13 -5.52 -7.03
CA GLY A 94 -2.47 -5.73 -6.53
C GLY A 94 -3.53 -4.85 -7.21
N LEU A 95 -3.60 -4.87 -8.53
CA LEU A 95 -4.65 -4.23 -9.32
C LEU A 95 -5.51 -5.32 -9.98
N PRO A 96 -6.60 -5.77 -9.33
CA PRO A 96 -7.40 -6.91 -9.80
C PRO A 96 -8.04 -6.71 -11.18
N GLU A 97 -8.28 -5.46 -11.58
CA GLU A 97 -8.83 -5.13 -12.90
C GLU A 97 -7.92 -5.62 -14.04
N VAL A 98 -6.62 -5.73 -13.77
CA VAL A 98 -5.61 -6.16 -14.75
C VAL A 98 -5.00 -7.52 -14.39
N ASN A 99 -4.77 -7.76 -13.11
CA ASN A 99 -4.00 -8.91 -12.61
C ASN A 99 -4.85 -9.94 -11.86
N ARG A 100 -6.18 -9.97 -12.03
CA ARG A 100 -7.11 -10.78 -11.22
C ARG A 100 -6.66 -12.22 -11.00
N GLU A 101 -6.32 -12.94 -12.06
CA GLU A 101 -5.95 -14.36 -11.94
C GLU A 101 -4.60 -14.55 -11.24
N ARG A 102 -3.66 -13.64 -11.45
CA ARG A 102 -2.38 -13.64 -10.74
C ARG A 102 -2.57 -13.32 -9.25
N VAL A 103 -3.40 -12.33 -8.90
CA VAL A 103 -3.71 -11.97 -7.51
C VAL A 103 -4.36 -13.13 -6.75
N LYS A 104 -5.25 -13.89 -7.38
CA LYS A 104 -5.87 -15.08 -6.75
C LYS A 104 -4.83 -16.12 -6.31
N GLN A 105 -3.78 -16.29 -7.10
CA GLN A 105 -2.73 -17.27 -6.84
C GLN A 105 -1.58 -16.74 -5.98
N ALA A 106 -1.49 -15.43 -5.85
CA ALA A 106 -0.39 -14.78 -5.13
C ALA A 106 -0.44 -15.06 -3.64
N ARG A 107 0.73 -15.23 -3.05
CA ARG A 107 0.93 -15.23 -1.59
C ARG A 107 1.48 -13.88 -1.09
N LEU A 108 2.07 -13.08 -1.98
CA LEU A 108 2.53 -11.72 -1.71
C LEU A 108 1.93 -10.75 -2.74
N ILE A 109 1.15 -9.80 -2.26
CA ILE A 109 0.43 -8.82 -3.08
C ILE A 109 0.91 -7.43 -2.73
N ALA A 110 1.50 -6.74 -3.71
CA ALA A 110 1.92 -5.35 -3.60
C ALA A 110 0.73 -4.43 -3.94
N ASN A 111 0.03 -3.94 -2.93
CA ASN A 111 -1.13 -3.08 -3.15
C ASN A 111 -0.70 -1.71 -3.72
N PRO A 112 -1.31 -1.22 -4.82
CA PRO A 112 -0.93 0.04 -5.44
C PRO A 112 -1.26 1.25 -4.56
N GLY A 113 -0.54 2.35 -4.77
CA GLY A 113 -0.89 3.65 -4.21
C GLY A 113 -2.12 4.26 -4.90
N CYS A 114 -2.73 5.27 -4.26
CA CYS A 114 -3.94 5.92 -4.78
C CYS A 114 -3.74 6.61 -6.14
N PHE A 115 -2.67 7.37 -6.31
CA PHE A 115 -2.35 8.04 -7.58
C PHE A 115 -2.12 7.05 -8.73
N PRO A 116 -1.26 6.02 -8.58
CA PRO A 116 -1.10 5.00 -9.62
C PRO A 116 -2.41 4.27 -9.94
N THR A 117 -3.22 3.94 -8.94
CA THR A 117 -4.51 3.26 -9.15
C THR A 117 -5.46 4.12 -9.98
N CYS A 118 -5.66 5.38 -9.56
CA CYS A 118 -6.54 6.32 -10.27
C CYS A 118 -6.06 6.54 -11.72
N SER A 119 -4.78 6.87 -11.89
CA SER A 119 -4.20 7.18 -13.21
C SER A 119 -4.25 5.98 -14.14
N PHE A 120 -3.84 4.81 -13.64
CA PHE A 120 -3.79 3.60 -14.43
C PHE A 120 -5.18 3.15 -14.88
N LEU A 121 -6.16 3.10 -13.98
CA LEU A 121 -7.53 2.69 -14.32
C LEU A 121 -8.21 3.65 -15.30
N SER A 122 -7.83 4.94 -15.26
CA SER A 122 -8.37 5.95 -16.19
C SER A 122 -7.84 5.76 -17.61
N VAL A 123 -6.57 5.43 -17.79
CA VAL A 123 -5.94 5.42 -19.13
C VAL A 123 -5.71 4.02 -19.70
N TYR A 124 -5.60 3.01 -18.86
CA TYR A 124 -5.26 1.65 -19.28
C TYR A 124 -6.19 1.07 -20.37
N PRO A 125 -7.53 1.20 -20.29
CA PRO A 125 -8.41 0.71 -21.36
C PRO A 125 -8.11 1.36 -22.69
N LEU A 126 -7.83 2.66 -22.70
CA LEU A 126 -7.55 3.43 -23.92
C LEU A 126 -6.20 3.04 -24.54
N VAL A 127 -5.18 2.87 -23.70
CA VAL A 127 -3.86 2.42 -24.15
C VAL A 127 -3.94 1.00 -24.68
N LYS A 128 -4.64 0.11 -23.98
CA LYS A 128 -4.79 -1.30 -24.35
C LYS A 128 -5.46 -1.47 -25.71
N GLU A 129 -6.46 -0.65 -26.01
CA GLU A 129 -7.18 -0.67 -27.29
C GLU A 129 -6.48 0.17 -28.38
N GLY A 130 -5.31 0.75 -28.09
CA GLY A 130 -4.55 1.56 -29.04
C GLY A 130 -5.24 2.88 -29.45
N LEU A 131 -6.12 3.40 -28.57
CA LEU A 131 -6.91 4.60 -28.85
C LEU A 131 -6.18 5.90 -28.52
N VAL A 132 -5.09 5.82 -27.76
CA VAL A 132 -4.25 6.96 -27.36
C VAL A 132 -2.77 6.60 -27.52
N ASP A 133 -1.97 7.60 -27.80
CA ASP A 133 -0.52 7.47 -27.82
C ASP A 133 0.02 7.61 -26.38
N PRO A 134 0.66 6.57 -25.80
CA PRO A 134 1.19 6.60 -24.45
C PRO A 134 2.16 7.75 -24.18
N ASP A 135 2.92 8.16 -25.18
CA ASP A 135 3.92 9.23 -25.06
C ASP A 135 3.31 10.64 -24.94
N THR A 136 2.01 10.76 -25.22
CA THR A 136 1.28 12.03 -25.11
C THR A 136 0.42 12.17 -23.86
N ILE A 137 0.43 11.15 -22.98
CA ILE A 137 -0.41 11.14 -21.78
C ILE A 137 0.12 12.13 -20.75
N ILE A 138 -0.74 13.05 -20.32
CA ILE A 138 -0.48 13.97 -19.22
C ILE A 138 -1.42 13.62 -18.07
N ILE A 139 -0.85 13.37 -16.86
CA ILE A 139 -1.60 13.02 -15.67
C ILE A 139 -1.55 14.21 -14.69
N ASP A 140 -2.69 14.86 -14.49
CA ASP A 140 -2.88 15.88 -13.45
C ASP A 140 -3.78 15.30 -12.35
N ALA A 141 -3.17 14.55 -11.43
CA ALA A 141 -3.87 13.85 -10.36
C ALA A 141 -3.95 14.69 -9.08
N LYS A 142 -5.14 14.80 -8.51
CA LYS A 142 -5.40 15.57 -7.29
C LYS A 142 -5.87 14.66 -6.16
N SER A 143 -5.38 14.90 -4.95
CA SER A 143 -5.79 14.16 -3.76
C SER A 143 -6.42 15.09 -2.73
N GLY A 144 -7.47 14.61 -2.07
CA GLY A 144 -8.00 15.29 -0.89
C GLY A 144 -7.08 15.13 0.33
N THR A 145 -7.27 15.97 1.33
CA THR A 145 -6.45 16.01 2.56
C THR A 145 -6.39 14.67 3.29
N SER A 146 -7.47 13.88 3.25
CA SER A 146 -7.52 12.55 3.87
C SER A 146 -6.48 11.59 3.29
N GLY A 147 -6.05 11.78 2.04
CA GLY A 147 -5.00 11.01 1.41
C GLY A 147 -3.62 11.15 2.07
N ALA A 148 -3.39 12.21 2.83
CA ALA A 148 -2.16 12.42 3.60
C ALA A 148 -2.06 11.56 4.87
N GLY A 149 -3.13 10.80 5.20
CA GLY A 149 -3.21 9.98 6.40
C GLY A 149 -3.59 10.79 7.65
N ARG A 150 -3.57 10.12 8.82
CA ARG A 150 -4.03 10.69 10.10
C ARG A 150 -2.96 11.48 10.86
N GLY A 151 -1.73 11.49 10.38
CA GLY A 151 -0.65 12.25 11.03
C GLY A 151 -0.97 13.74 11.06
N ALA A 152 -1.00 14.33 12.26
CA ALA A 152 -1.21 15.76 12.42
C ALA A 152 0.03 16.51 11.89
N LYS A 153 -0.18 17.30 10.84
CA LYS A 153 0.84 18.14 10.22
C LYS A 153 0.25 19.52 9.96
N MET A 154 1.09 20.57 9.99
CA MET A 154 0.68 21.92 9.63
C MET A 154 -0.10 21.93 8.31
N ASP A 155 0.44 21.26 7.33
CA ASP A 155 -0.09 21.14 5.97
C ASP A 155 -1.46 20.46 5.86
N SER A 156 -1.95 19.79 6.90
CA SER A 156 -3.26 19.13 6.94
C SER A 156 -4.26 19.81 7.86
N LEU A 157 -3.91 20.96 8.44
CA LEU A 157 -4.84 21.77 9.24
C LEU A 157 -5.93 22.34 8.35
N TYR A 158 -7.16 22.38 8.86
CA TYR A 158 -8.32 22.86 8.11
C TYR A 158 -8.11 24.27 7.53
N CYS A 159 -7.56 25.20 8.34
CA CYS A 159 -7.28 26.57 7.90
C CYS A 159 -6.24 26.66 6.77
N GLU A 160 -5.36 25.66 6.64
CA GLU A 160 -4.32 25.63 5.61
C GLU A 160 -4.80 24.99 4.31
N VAL A 161 -5.75 24.05 4.41
CA VAL A 161 -6.20 23.26 3.26
C VAL A 161 -7.55 23.71 2.69
N ASN A 162 -8.33 24.51 3.44
CA ASN A 162 -9.63 24.97 2.97
C ASN A 162 -9.47 25.89 1.76
N GLU A 163 -10.17 25.58 0.67
CA GLU A 163 -10.12 26.31 -0.61
C GLU A 163 -8.68 26.52 -1.15
N ASN A 164 -7.77 25.61 -0.81
CA ASN A 164 -6.37 25.67 -1.19
C ASN A 164 -5.93 24.40 -1.93
N ILE A 165 -4.90 24.53 -2.76
CA ILE A 165 -4.25 23.43 -3.45
C ILE A 165 -2.74 23.70 -3.49
N LYS A 166 -1.95 22.64 -3.26
CA LYS A 166 -0.50 22.72 -3.40
C LYS A 166 0.07 21.49 -4.10
N ALA A 167 1.24 21.66 -4.69
CA ALA A 167 1.95 20.55 -5.30
C ALA A 167 2.31 19.49 -4.25
N TYR A 168 2.27 18.22 -4.66
CA TYR A 168 2.57 17.08 -3.83
C TYR A 168 3.84 16.37 -4.33
N GLY A 169 4.77 16.10 -3.43
CA GLY A 169 5.97 15.34 -3.75
C GLY A 169 7.01 16.11 -4.61
N VAL A 170 7.07 17.43 -4.47
CA VAL A 170 8.08 18.30 -5.10
C VAL A 170 9.28 18.49 -4.19
#